data_d64de158d6371a2844527f50f2f18c36
#
_entry.id   d64de158d6371a2844527f50f2f18c36
#
_cell.length_a   1.000
_cell.length_b   1.000
_cell.length_c   1.000
_cell.angle_alpha   90.00
_cell.angle_beta   90.00
_cell.angle_gamma   90.00
#
_symmetry.space_group_name_H-M   'P 1'
#
loop_
_entity.id
_entity.type
_entity.pdbx_description
1 polymer ?
#
loop_
_entity_poly.entity_id
_entity_poly.type
_entity_poly.pdbx_seq_one_letter_code
_entity_poly.pdbx_strand_id
1 'polypeptide(L)'
;LGFEGAPSTQNFSAHAEVPFLNGGVGLNVVKDAVGQFSNLGLQASYAYRMQLGIGQIGMGMSFGVFQSGLDGSNFTPASQGDNAIPTGMVDGSKLDLGAGVYYNTQDMYLGFSSAHMTEPIVEWSDGKQYPLKRHYFLIAGYTYDLTSNLLLHPSMYLKSDGATSQMDINTNLIYENMWGGVSYRLDEGIILLAGLEINKDLKFGAAYDVTLMNPMGNSFEVILEYNF
;
A
#
# COMPACT_ATOMS: atom_id res chain seq x y z
N LEU A 1 13.71 9.52 9.71
CA LEU A 1 13.08 10.82 9.97
C LEU A 1 14.13 11.92 9.96
N GLY A 2 13.92 13.00 9.20
CA GLY A 2 14.60 14.27 9.40
C GLY A 2 15.82 14.57 8.53
N PHE A 3 15.99 13.94 7.39
CA PHE A 3 16.95 14.38 6.37
C PHE A 3 16.20 14.85 5.10
N GLU A 4 16.83 15.75 4.36
CA GLU A 4 16.28 16.28 3.10
C GLU A 4 16.13 15.18 2.07
N GLY A 5 14.95 15.09 1.42
CA GLY A 5 14.63 14.02 0.46
C GLY A 5 14.25 12.67 1.07
N ALA A 6 13.99 12.60 2.38
CA ALA A 6 13.49 11.38 3.00
C ALA A 6 12.18 10.91 2.32
N PRO A 7 11.96 9.58 2.19
CA PRO A 7 10.73 9.05 1.63
C PRO A 7 9.49 9.54 2.35
N SER A 8 8.47 9.94 1.61
CA SER A 8 7.18 10.40 2.12
C SER A 8 6.05 9.87 1.24
N THR A 9 5.14 9.11 1.84
CA THR A 9 3.97 8.57 1.15
C THR A 9 2.70 9.13 1.77
N GLN A 10 1.79 9.59 0.93
CA GLN A 10 0.43 10.00 1.30
C GLN A 10 -0.55 9.11 0.56
N ASN A 11 -1.48 8.52 1.29
CA ASN A 11 -2.50 7.65 0.71
C ASN A 11 -3.89 8.14 1.14
N PHE A 12 -4.79 8.24 0.17
CA PHE A 12 -6.22 8.44 0.38
C PHE A 12 -6.97 7.30 -0.30
N SER A 13 -7.86 6.64 0.44
CA SER A 13 -8.75 5.63 -0.10
C SER A 13 -10.19 5.87 0.33
N ALA A 14 -11.12 5.63 -0.59
CA ALA A 14 -12.55 5.65 -0.30
C ALA A 14 -13.21 4.46 -1.00
N HIS A 15 -14.18 3.84 -0.34
CA HIS A 15 -14.93 2.75 -0.94
C HIS A 15 -16.38 2.75 -0.46
N ALA A 16 -17.25 2.21 -1.28
CA ALA A 16 -18.66 2.09 -0.97
C ALA A 16 -19.24 0.79 -1.53
N GLU A 17 -20.24 0.26 -0.84
CA GLU A 17 -21.01 -0.85 -1.36
C GLU A 17 -21.96 -0.40 -2.47
N VAL A 18 -22.11 -1.25 -3.48
CA VAL A 18 -23.05 -1.06 -4.59
C VAL A 18 -23.93 -2.31 -4.69
N PRO A 19 -24.98 -2.42 -3.85
CA PRO A 19 -25.75 -3.66 -3.70
C PRO A 19 -26.40 -4.13 -5.00
N PHE A 20 -26.85 -3.21 -5.86
CA PHE A 20 -27.49 -3.56 -7.14
C PHE A 20 -26.52 -4.19 -8.17
N LEU A 21 -25.20 -4.07 -7.96
CA LEU A 21 -24.15 -4.73 -8.74
C LEU A 21 -23.56 -5.95 -8.00
N ASN A 22 -24.09 -6.33 -6.84
CA ASN A 22 -23.52 -7.37 -5.97
C ASN A 22 -22.04 -7.15 -5.67
N GLY A 23 -21.66 -5.92 -5.33
CA GLY A 23 -20.24 -5.61 -5.16
C GLY A 23 -20.00 -4.27 -4.50
N GLY A 24 -18.80 -3.75 -4.72
CA GLY A 24 -18.37 -2.46 -4.21
C GLY A 24 -17.46 -1.74 -5.19
N VAL A 25 -17.40 -0.44 -5.04
CA VAL A 25 -16.50 0.46 -5.78
C VAL A 25 -15.48 1.06 -4.83
N GLY A 26 -14.33 1.41 -5.35
CA GLY A 26 -13.26 2.05 -4.60
C GLY A 26 -12.53 3.08 -5.42
N LEU A 27 -11.96 4.05 -4.73
CA LEU A 27 -11.03 5.04 -5.24
C LEU A 27 -9.79 5.01 -4.35
N ASN A 28 -8.62 5.00 -4.97
CA ASN A 28 -7.34 5.09 -4.26
C ASN A 28 -6.46 6.14 -4.93
N VAL A 29 -5.86 7.00 -4.11
CA VAL A 29 -4.90 8.02 -4.54
C VAL A 29 -3.65 7.88 -3.68
N VAL A 30 -2.53 7.60 -4.31
CA VAL A 30 -1.23 7.49 -3.63
C VAL A 30 -0.29 8.51 -4.22
N LYS A 31 0.28 9.36 -3.36
CA LYS A 31 1.38 10.25 -3.71
C LYS A 31 2.61 9.79 -2.95
N ASP A 32 3.66 9.49 -3.68
CA ASP A 32 4.93 9.03 -3.15
C ASP A 32 6.07 9.93 -3.62
N ALA A 33 6.94 10.34 -2.70
CA ALA A 33 8.07 11.19 -2.98
C ALA A 33 9.33 10.62 -2.32
N VAL A 34 10.40 10.48 -3.10
CA VAL A 34 11.70 9.98 -2.63
C VAL A 34 12.81 10.78 -3.30
N GLY A 35 13.55 11.57 -2.52
CA GLY A 35 14.54 12.49 -3.08
C GLY A 35 13.88 13.48 -4.04
N GLN A 36 14.30 13.45 -5.29
CA GLN A 36 13.78 14.30 -6.38
C GLN A 36 12.69 13.59 -7.21
N PHE A 37 12.39 12.33 -6.94
CA PHE A 37 11.31 11.59 -7.57
C PHE A 37 9.97 11.87 -6.91
N SER A 38 8.92 12.03 -7.72
CA SER A 38 7.54 12.16 -7.26
C SER A 38 6.63 11.30 -8.15
N ASN A 39 5.91 10.39 -7.52
CA ASN A 39 4.95 9.53 -8.19
C ASN A 39 3.53 9.80 -7.67
N LEU A 40 2.56 9.73 -8.56
CA LEU A 40 1.14 9.85 -8.25
C LEU A 40 0.37 8.71 -8.92
N GLY A 41 -0.26 7.88 -8.12
CA GLY A 41 -1.20 6.86 -8.58
C GLY A 41 -2.64 7.26 -8.28
N LEU A 42 -3.51 7.19 -9.27
CA LEU A 42 -4.95 7.35 -9.13
C LEU A 42 -5.62 6.10 -9.69
N GLN A 43 -6.40 5.39 -8.88
CA GLN A 43 -7.06 4.15 -9.28
C GLN A 43 -8.52 4.14 -8.85
N ALA A 44 -9.41 3.79 -9.78
CA ALA A 44 -10.78 3.38 -9.50
C ALA A 44 -10.88 1.85 -9.56
N SER A 45 -11.67 1.26 -8.71
CA SER A 45 -11.82 -0.19 -8.63
C SER A 45 -13.29 -0.59 -8.51
N TYR A 46 -13.59 -1.80 -8.98
CA TYR A 46 -14.83 -2.48 -8.74
C TYR A 46 -14.55 -3.93 -8.36
N ALA A 47 -15.27 -4.44 -7.37
CA ALA A 47 -15.20 -5.84 -6.95
C ALA A 47 -16.60 -6.44 -6.90
N TYR A 48 -16.80 -7.53 -7.62
CA TYR A 48 -17.98 -8.39 -7.53
C TYR A 48 -17.84 -9.32 -6.34
N ARG A 49 -18.91 -9.51 -5.55
CA ARG A 49 -18.93 -10.37 -4.37
C ARG A 49 -19.98 -11.45 -4.52
N MET A 50 -19.65 -12.66 -4.09
CA MET A 50 -20.58 -13.78 -4.03
C MET A 50 -20.30 -14.70 -2.85
N GLN A 51 -21.33 -15.39 -2.38
CA GLN A 51 -21.17 -16.41 -1.33
C GLN A 51 -20.45 -17.63 -1.89
N LEU A 52 -19.49 -18.16 -1.13
CA LEU A 52 -18.75 -19.37 -1.45
C LEU A 52 -18.51 -20.19 -0.17
N GLY A 53 -19.29 -21.27 -0.03
CA GLY A 53 -19.26 -22.09 1.18
C GLY A 53 -19.67 -21.29 2.42
N ILE A 54 -18.82 -21.29 3.45
CA ILE A 54 -19.04 -20.59 4.72
C ILE A 54 -18.64 -19.10 4.67
N GLY A 55 -18.05 -18.66 3.57
CA GLY A 55 -17.53 -17.31 3.42
C GLY A 55 -18.00 -16.62 2.16
N GLN A 56 -17.40 -15.49 1.89
CA GLN A 56 -17.64 -14.65 0.72
C GLN A 56 -16.37 -14.52 -0.10
N ILE A 57 -16.46 -14.65 -1.41
CA ILE A 57 -15.37 -14.35 -2.33
C ILE A 57 -15.67 -13.03 -3.05
N GLY A 58 -14.66 -12.15 -3.12
CA GLY A 58 -14.64 -10.94 -3.91
C GLY A 58 -13.62 -11.07 -5.05
N MET A 59 -14.02 -10.69 -6.25
CA MET A 59 -13.12 -10.62 -7.41
C MET A 59 -13.17 -9.20 -7.95
N GLY A 60 -12.03 -8.53 -8.01
CA GLY A 60 -11.95 -7.12 -8.35
C GLY A 60 -10.93 -6.80 -9.43
N MET A 61 -11.18 -5.68 -10.10
CA MET A 61 -10.24 -5.05 -11.02
C MET A 61 -10.09 -3.58 -10.66
N SER A 62 -8.91 -3.05 -10.87
CA SER A 62 -8.63 -1.61 -10.79
C SER A 62 -8.14 -1.10 -12.13
N PHE A 63 -8.54 0.13 -12.44
CA PHE A 63 -8.12 0.89 -13.61
C PHE A 63 -7.75 2.29 -13.16
N GLY A 64 -6.63 2.79 -13.64
CA GLY A 64 -6.14 4.09 -13.20
C GLY A 64 -5.07 4.68 -14.07
N VAL A 65 -4.46 5.73 -13.54
CA VAL A 65 -3.33 6.43 -14.13
C VAL A 65 -2.20 6.47 -13.11
N PHE A 66 -1.01 6.13 -13.58
CA PHE A 66 0.22 6.33 -12.83
C PHE A 66 1.04 7.43 -13.52
N GLN A 67 1.41 8.46 -12.76
CA GLN A 67 2.29 9.55 -13.16
C GLN A 67 3.59 9.43 -12.40
N SER A 68 4.70 9.56 -13.09
CA SER A 68 6.05 9.63 -12.49
C SER A 68 6.74 10.91 -12.96
N GLY A 69 7.44 11.58 -12.05
CA GLY A 69 8.22 12.77 -12.33
C GLY A 69 9.55 12.78 -11.61
N LEU A 70 10.52 13.49 -12.18
CA LEU A 70 11.84 13.73 -11.62
C LEU A 70 12.17 15.20 -11.76
N ASP A 71 12.51 15.85 -10.64
CA ASP A 71 13.08 17.19 -10.65
C ASP A 71 14.62 17.13 -10.72
N GLY A 72 15.14 17.34 -11.91
CA GLY A 72 16.59 17.33 -12.16
C GLY A 72 17.30 18.64 -11.81
N SER A 73 16.57 19.71 -11.44
CA SER A 73 17.14 21.05 -11.21
C SER A 73 18.14 21.11 -10.05
N ASN A 74 18.00 20.21 -9.07
CA ASN A 74 18.85 20.15 -7.88
C ASN A 74 20.04 19.17 -8.02
N PHE A 75 20.17 18.48 -9.15
CA PHE A 75 21.31 17.61 -9.38
C PHE A 75 22.51 18.40 -9.87
N THR A 76 23.67 18.13 -9.27
CA THR A 76 24.94 18.60 -9.77
C THR A 76 25.62 17.44 -10.51
N PRO A 77 25.64 17.44 -11.85
CA PRO A 77 26.27 16.35 -12.60
C PRO A 77 27.76 16.31 -12.36
N ALA A 78 28.30 15.11 -12.21
CA ALA A 78 29.78 14.92 -12.04
C ALA A 78 30.57 15.33 -13.29
N SER A 79 29.92 15.34 -14.47
CA SER A 79 30.50 15.77 -15.74
C SER A 79 29.60 16.84 -16.36
N GLN A 80 30.17 17.96 -16.80
CA GLN A 80 29.40 18.97 -17.53
C GLN A 80 28.87 18.40 -18.85
N GLY A 81 27.53 18.56 -19.07
CA GLY A 81 26.88 18.06 -20.28
C GLY A 81 26.45 16.59 -20.21
N ASP A 82 26.37 16.01 -19.02
CA ASP A 82 25.77 14.68 -18.83
C ASP A 82 24.25 14.74 -19.08
N ASN A 83 23.82 14.20 -20.22
CA ASN A 83 22.42 14.12 -20.61
C ASN A 83 21.63 13.00 -19.90
N ALA A 84 22.28 12.21 -19.04
CA ALA A 84 21.61 11.16 -18.28
C ALA A 84 20.67 11.74 -17.19
N ILE A 85 20.98 12.94 -16.70
CA ILE A 85 20.18 13.65 -15.70
C ILE A 85 19.48 14.82 -16.37
N PRO A 86 18.13 14.96 -16.25
CA PRO A 86 17.43 16.14 -16.76
C PRO A 86 17.87 17.39 -15.99
N THR A 87 17.91 18.53 -16.67
CA THR A 87 18.30 19.82 -16.07
C THR A 87 17.12 20.57 -15.43
N GLY A 88 15.93 20.02 -15.53
CA GLY A 88 14.68 20.56 -15.00
C GLY A 88 13.69 19.47 -14.64
N MET A 89 12.45 19.86 -14.37
CA MET A 89 11.38 18.92 -14.07
C MET A 89 10.94 18.19 -15.34
N VAL A 90 10.91 16.88 -15.28
CA VAL A 90 10.35 15.99 -16.31
C VAL A 90 9.31 15.07 -15.69
N ASP A 91 8.24 14.82 -16.44
CA ASP A 91 7.18 13.92 -16.00
C ASP A 91 6.51 13.22 -17.19
N GLY A 92 5.77 12.18 -16.86
CA GLY A 92 4.96 11.43 -17.79
C GLY A 92 3.89 10.61 -17.07
N SER A 93 2.91 10.11 -17.80
CA SER A 93 1.84 9.30 -17.25
C SER A 93 1.46 8.13 -18.16
N LYS A 94 0.96 7.04 -17.56
CA LYS A 94 0.44 5.86 -18.27
C LYS A 94 -0.77 5.30 -17.55
N LEU A 95 -1.61 4.62 -18.32
CA LEU A 95 -2.69 3.81 -17.79
C LEU A 95 -2.12 2.62 -17.02
N ASP A 96 -2.76 2.30 -15.91
CA ASP A 96 -2.37 1.22 -15.02
C ASP A 96 -3.57 0.33 -14.68
N LEU A 97 -3.32 -0.98 -14.62
CA LEU A 97 -4.32 -1.99 -14.35
C LEU A 97 -3.90 -2.86 -13.17
N GLY A 98 -4.88 -3.24 -12.37
CA GLY A 98 -4.72 -4.22 -11.30
C GLY A 98 -5.90 -5.18 -11.26
N ALA A 99 -5.70 -6.33 -10.63
CA ALA A 99 -6.77 -7.28 -10.33
C ALA A 99 -6.48 -8.03 -9.04
N GLY A 100 -7.52 -8.56 -8.41
CA GLY A 100 -7.36 -9.32 -7.19
C GLY A 100 -8.56 -10.19 -6.89
N VAL A 101 -8.32 -11.13 -5.99
CA VAL A 101 -9.32 -12.00 -5.40
C VAL A 101 -9.15 -11.98 -3.88
N TYR A 102 -10.25 -11.98 -3.18
CA TYR A 102 -10.28 -11.94 -1.72
C TYR A 102 -11.38 -12.86 -1.21
N TYR A 103 -11.03 -13.77 -0.34
CA TYR A 103 -11.97 -14.64 0.35
C TYR A 103 -11.95 -14.34 1.83
N ASN A 104 -13.12 -14.22 2.43
CA ASN A 104 -13.26 -14.04 3.87
C ASN A 104 -14.42 -14.85 4.45
N THR A 105 -14.22 -15.27 5.69
CA THR A 105 -15.24 -15.82 6.57
C THR A 105 -15.42 -14.88 7.77
N GLN A 106 -16.08 -15.35 8.82
CA GLN A 106 -16.17 -14.61 10.06
C GLN A 106 -14.80 -14.43 10.73
N ASP A 107 -13.93 -15.45 10.66
CA ASP A 107 -12.70 -15.50 11.43
C ASP A 107 -11.43 -15.39 10.60
N MET A 108 -11.47 -15.68 9.29
CA MET A 108 -10.27 -15.72 8.45
C MET A 108 -10.45 -14.95 7.15
N TYR A 109 -9.33 -14.51 6.60
CA TYR A 109 -9.29 -14.00 5.24
C TYR A 109 -8.03 -14.48 4.50
N LEU A 110 -8.17 -14.51 3.18
CA LEU A 110 -7.08 -14.77 2.23
C LEU A 110 -7.28 -13.86 1.01
N GLY A 111 -6.27 -13.12 0.63
CA GLY A 111 -6.32 -12.24 -0.53
C GLY A 111 -5.08 -12.37 -1.39
N PHE A 112 -5.27 -12.35 -2.69
CA PHE A 112 -4.21 -12.26 -3.69
C PHE A 112 -4.53 -11.16 -4.68
N SER A 113 -3.54 -10.33 -5.00
CA SER A 113 -3.71 -9.27 -6.00
C SER A 113 -2.43 -9.01 -6.78
N SER A 114 -2.59 -8.36 -7.92
CA SER A 114 -1.49 -7.87 -8.73
C SER A 114 -1.76 -6.43 -9.16
N ALA A 115 -0.75 -5.57 -8.99
CA ALA A 115 -0.72 -4.22 -9.52
C ALA A 115 0.23 -4.12 -10.70
N HIS A 116 0.09 -3.07 -11.50
CA HIS A 116 0.89 -2.82 -12.70
C HIS A 116 0.91 -4.02 -13.65
N MET A 117 -0.25 -4.65 -13.87
CA MET A 117 -0.36 -5.92 -14.61
C MET A 117 0.16 -5.84 -16.03
N THR A 118 0.07 -4.68 -16.67
CA THR A 118 0.55 -4.45 -18.04
C THR A 118 2.01 -4.02 -18.10
N GLU A 119 2.67 -3.84 -16.94
CA GLU A 119 4.05 -3.34 -16.83
C GLU A 119 4.26 -2.08 -17.67
N PRO A 120 3.43 -1.03 -17.47
CA PRO A 120 3.46 0.12 -18.35
C PRO A 120 4.80 0.87 -18.24
N ILE A 121 5.28 1.37 -19.37
CA ILE A 121 6.48 2.21 -19.42
C ILE A 121 6.03 3.66 -19.50
N VAL A 122 6.31 4.43 -18.44
CA VAL A 122 6.07 5.88 -18.43
C VAL A 122 7.19 6.54 -19.21
N GLU A 123 6.83 7.25 -20.26
CA GLU A 123 7.77 8.07 -21.04
C GLU A 123 7.71 9.50 -20.53
N TRP A 124 8.83 10.02 -20.05
CA TRP A 124 8.94 11.40 -19.57
C TRP A 124 9.08 12.39 -20.71
N SER A 125 8.83 13.64 -20.44
CA SER A 125 8.86 14.73 -21.41
C SER A 125 10.22 14.93 -22.12
N ASP A 126 11.30 14.42 -21.55
CA ASP A 126 12.63 14.40 -22.17
C ASP A 126 12.92 13.11 -22.98
N GLY A 127 11.94 12.23 -23.11
CA GLY A 127 12.05 10.97 -23.86
C GLY A 127 12.65 9.80 -23.06
N LYS A 128 13.03 10.00 -21.81
CA LYS A 128 13.48 8.91 -20.96
C LYS A 128 12.29 8.07 -20.47
N GLN A 129 12.59 6.85 -20.08
CA GLN A 129 11.58 5.85 -19.74
C GLN A 129 11.69 5.42 -18.27
N TYR A 130 10.55 5.35 -17.61
CA TYR A 130 10.37 4.81 -16.27
C TYR A 130 9.49 3.56 -16.35
N PRO A 131 10.07 2.35 -16.34
CA PRO A 131 9.29 1.11 -16.42
C PRO A 131 8.70 0.76 -15.06
N LEU A 132 7.40 0.54 -15.01
CA LEU A 132 6.74 -0.06 -13.86
C LEU A 132 6.89 -1.57 -13.90
N LYS A 133 7.17 -2.16 -12.76
CA LYS A 133 7.20 -3.63 -12.59
C LYS A 133 5.87 -4.10 -12.05
N ARG A 134 5.46 -5.29 -12.48
CA ARG A 134 4.30 -5.97 -11.90
C ARG A 134 4.59 -6.35 -10.47
N HIS A 135 3.65 -6.03 -9.59
CA HIS A 135 3.72 -6.42 -8.19
C HIS A 135 2.65 -7.45 -7.88
N TYR A 136 2.99 -8.39 -7.04
CA TYR A 136 2.11 -9.42 -6.50
C TYR A 136 2.01 -9.24 -4.99
N PHE A 137 0.80 -9.40 -4.47
CA PHE A 137 0.51 -9.28 -3.06
C PHE A 137 -0.30 -10.48 -2.59
N LEU A 138 0.09 -11.03 -1.45
CA LEU A 138 -0.64 -12.07 -0.76
C LEU A 138 -0.86 -11.63 0.68
N ILE A 139 -2.09 -11.71 1.14
CA ILE A 139 -2.46 -11.44 2.54
C ILE A 139 -3.24 -12.61 3.09
N ALA A 140 -3.02 -12.94 4.34
CA ALA A 140 -3.80 -13.92 5.08
C ALA A 140 -3.86 -13.52 6.55
N GLY A 141 -4.97 -13.82 7.20
CA GLY A 141 -5.12 -13.58 8.63
C GLY A 141 -6.22 -14.43 9.24
N TYR A 142 -6.13 -14.57 10.54
CA TYR A 142 -7.11 -15.29 11.35
C TYR A 142 -7.37 -14.55 12.66
N THR A 143 -8.61 -14.56 13.13
CA THR A 143 -9.00 -13.96 14.41
C THR A 143 -9.36 -15.07 15.39
N TYR A 144 -8.68 -15.11 16.53
CA TYR A 144 -8.96 -16.03 17.63
C TYR A 144 -9.60 -15.26 18.78
N ASP A 145 -10.73 -15.75 19.27
CA ASP A 145 -11.36 -15.29 20.51
C ASP A 145 -10.57 -15.86 21.72
N LEU A 146 -9.73 -15.04 22.36
CA LEU A 146 -9.04 -15.44 23.59
C LEU A 146 -9.95 -15.35 24.80
N THR A 147 -10.77 -14.30 24.85
CA THR A 147 -11.87 -14.11 25.82
C THR A 147 -13.02 -13.36 25.12
N SER A 148 -14.11 -13.12 25.83
CA SER A 148 -15.25 -12.37 25.30
C SER A 148 -14.88 -10.95 24.81
N ASN A 149 -13.79 -10.36 25.31
CA ASN A 149 -13.42 -8.98 25.04
C ASN A 149 -11.98 -8.85 24.47
N LEU A 150 -11.27 -9.97 24.30
CA LEU A 150 -9.90 -9.98 23.83
C LEU A 150 -9.75 -10.92 22.64
N LEU A 151 -9.36 -10.34 21.50
CA LEU A 151 -9.08 -11.07 20.27
C LEU A 151 -7.59 -11.06 19.97
N LEU A 152 -7.09 -12.17 19.44
CA LEU A 152 -5.75 -12.28 18.88
C LEU A 152 -5.87 -12.38 17.35
N HIS A 153 -5.19 -11.50 16.62
CA HIS A 153 -5.24 -11.45 15.16
C HIS A 153 -3.83 -11.61 14.55
N PRO A 154 -3.34 -12.84 14.39
CA PRO A 154 -2.16 -13.10 13.57
C PRO A 154 -2.48 -12.92 12.10
N SER A 155 -1.53 -12.34 11.35
CA SER A 155 -1.65 -12.16 9.91
C SER A 155 -0.29 -12.14 9.23
N MET A 156 -0.31 -12.32 7.92
CA MET A 156 0.87 -12.23 7.07
C MET A 156 0.58 -11.35 5.87
N TYR A 157 1.62 -10.68 5.40
CA TYR A 157 1.62 -9.91 4.17
C TYR A 157 2.89 -10.21 3.38
N LEU A 158 2.72 -10.64 2.14
CA LEU A 158 3.83 -10.88 1.20
C LEU A 158 3.64 -9.97 0.00
N LYS A 159 4.70 -9.28 -0.40
CA LYS A 159 4.76 -8.53 -1.65
C LYS A 159 5.98 -8.98 -2.45
N SER A 160 5.87 -8.98 -3.78
CA SER A 160 6.96 -9.33 -4.70
C SER A 160 6.81 -8.62 -6.03
N ASP A 161 7.93 -8.22 -6.62
CA ASP A 161 8.02 -7.73 -8.00
C ASP A 161 8.55 -8.80 -8.98
N GLY A 162 8.67 -10.05 -8.51
CA GLY A 162 9.22 -11.17 -9.25
C GLY A 162 10.74 -11.31 -9.16
N ALA A 163 11.46 -10.25 -8.76
CA ALA A 163 12.91 -10.27 -8.51
C ALA A 163 13.21 -10.26 -7.01
N THR A 164 12.47 -9.48 -6.27
CA THR A 164 12.59 -9.36 -4.81
C THR A 164 11.25 -9.69 -4.15
N SER A 165 11.32 -10.14 -2.91
CA SER A 165 10.12 -10.43 -2.10
C SER A 165 10.33 -9.94 -0.68
N GLN A 166 9.28 -9.39 -0.08
CA GLN A 166 9.25 -8.96 1.30
C GLN A 166 8.07 -9.61 2.00
N MET A 167 8.28 -10.11 3.21
CA MET A 167 7.25 -10.76 4.01
C MET A 167 7.18 -10.13 5.40
N ASP A 168 5.98 -9.74 5.79
CA ASP A 168 5.67 -9.24 7.12
C ASP A 168 4.79 -10.27 7.84
N ILE A 169 5.16 -10.61 9.08
CA ILE A 169 4.37 -11.44 9.98
C ILE A 169 3.89 -10.55 11.13
N ASN A 170 2.59 -10.48 11.29
CA ASN A 170 1.95 -9.55 12.21
C ASN A 170 1.18 -10.29 13.28
N THR A 171 1.10 -9.68 14.45
CA THR A 171 0.24 -10.15 15.55
C THR A 171 -0.35 -8.93 16.25
N ASN A 172 -1.68 -8.82 16.24
CA ASN A 172 -2.42 -7.77 16.91
C ASN A 172 -3.26 -8.37 18.05
N LEU A 173 -3.32 -7.67 19.17
CA LEU A 173 -4.28 -7.86 20.23
C LEU A 173 -5.33 -6.76 20.12
N ILE A 174 -6.60 -7.15 20.11
CA ILE A 174 -7.74 -6.24 20.05
C ILE A 174 -8.51 -6.40 21.34
N TYR A 175 -8.62 -5.31 22.11
CA TYR A 175 -9.35 -5.27 23.37
C TYR A 175 -10.37 -4.14 23.32
N GLU A 176 -11.67 -4.52 23.25
CA GLU A 176 -12.78 -3.58 23.12
C GLU A 176 -12.57 -2.61 21.93
N ASN A 177 -12.33 -1.34 22.21
CA ASN A 177 -12.13 -0.28 21.21
C ASN A 177 -10.66 0.07 20.96
N MET A 178 -9.72 -0.67 21.51
CA MET A 178 -8.27 -0.45 21.34
C MET A 178 -7.62 -1.67 20.71
N TRP A 179 -6.57 -1.42 19.96
CA TRP A 179 -5.72 -2.49 19.46
C TRP A 179 -4.26 -2.10 19.49
N GLY A 180 -3.42 -3.09 19.61
CA GLY A 180 -1.99 -2.92 19.55
C GLY A 180 -1.31 -4.17 19.03
N GLY A 181 -0.18 -4.02 18.37
CA GLY A 181 0.48 -5.15 17.75
C GLY A 181 1.92 -4.91 17.39
N VAL A 182 2.52 -5.99 16.90
CA VAL A 182 3.89 -6.06 16.43
C VAL A 182 3.88 -6.72 15.06
N SER A 183 4.59 -6.14 14.11
CA SER A 183 4.92 -6.74 12.84
C SER A 183 6.42 -7.00 12.78
N TYR A 184 6.82 -8.19 12.37
CA TYR A 184 8.19 -8.52 12.04
C TYR A 184 8.32 -8.58 10.53
N ARG A 185 9.09 -7.65 9.96
CA ARG A 185 9.45 -7.62 8.55
C ARG A 185 10.75 -8.37 8.37
N LEU A 186 10.67 -9.51 7.67
CA LEU A 186 11.83 -10.39 7.49
C LEU A 186 13.01 -9.61 6.90
N ASP A 187 14.16 -9.77 7.58
CA ASP A 187 15.44 -9.19 7.21
C ASP A 187 15.50 -7.64 7.22
N GLU A 188 14.42 -6.93 7.61
CA GLU A 188 14.40 -5.47 7.56
C GLU A 188 14.17 -4.81 8.93
N GLY A 189 13.17 -5.24 9.71
CA GLY A 189 12.86 -4.54 10.94
C GLY A 189 11.65 -5.05 11.72
N ILE A 190 11.29 -4.25 12.73
CA ILE A 190 10.13 -4.49 13.59
C ILE A 190 9.25 -3.23 13.54
N ILE A 191 7.95 -3.42 13.38
CA ILE A 191 6.96 -2.35 13.38
C ILE A 191 6.10 -2.50 14.62
N LEU A 192 5.98 -1.45 15.40
CA LEU A 192 5.05 -1.35 16.51
C LEU A 192 3.79 -0.64 16.03
N LEU A 193 2.64 -1.20 16.36
CA LEU A 193 1.34 -0.71 15.90
C LEU A 193 0.43 -0.47 17.10
N ALA A 194 -0.33 0.61 17.05
CA ALA A 194 -1.39 0.86 18.03
C ALA A 194 -2.52 1.68 17.40
N GLY A 195 -3.72 1.51 17.91
CA GLY A 195 -4.85 2.28 17.46
C GLY A 195 -6.05 2.18 18.40
N LEU A 196 -7.03 3.00 18.12
CA LEU A 196 -8.26 3.05 18.89
C LEU A 196 -9.45 3.45 18.01
N GLU A 197 -10.62 2.93 18.34
CA GLU A 197 -11.90 3.40 17.86
C GLU A 197 -12.38 4.54 18.76
N ILE A 198 -12.33 5.77 18.25
CA ILE A 198 -12.78 6.98 18.99
C ILE A 198 -14.30 6.92 19.18
N ASN A 199 -14.99 6.51 18.13
CA ASN A 199 -16.41 6.19 18.12
C ASN A 199 -16.68 5.21 16.97
N LYS A 200 -17.95 4.82 16.75
CA LYS A 200 -18.32 3.82 15.69
C LYS A 200 -17.94 4.24 14.26
N ASP A 201 -17.74 5.53 14.03
CA ASP A 201 -17.50 6.06 12.69
C ASP A 201 -16.02 6.45 12.49
N LEU A 202 -15.28 6.69 13.58
CA LEU A 202 -13.93 7.23 13.53
C LEU A 202 -12.93 6.34 14.25
N LYS A 203 -11.88 5.90 13.51
CA LYS A 203 -10.75 5.16 14.04
C LYS A 203 -9.45 5.87 13.76
N PHE A 204 -8.53 5.75 14.69
CA PHE A 204 -7.18 6.30 14.58
C PHE A 204 -6.15 5.20 14.81
N GLY A 205 -5.09 5.19 14.02
CA GLY A 205 -3.97 4.28 14.17
C GLY A 205 -2.64 4.97 13.92
N ALA A 206 -1.60 4.39 14.52
CA ALA A 206 -0.23 4.81 14.32
C ALA A 206 0.69 3.59 14.25
N ALA A 207 1.77 3.73 13.48
CA ALA A 207 2.82 2.74 13.38
C ALA A 207 4.19 3.40 13.50
N TYR A 208 5.12 2.70 14.13
CA TYR A 208 6.51 3.09 14.24
C TYR A 208 7.40 1.93 13.79
N ASP A 209 8.12 2.16 12.71
CA ASP A 209 9.03 1.18 12.11
C ASP A 209 10.45 1.40 12.65
N VAL A 210 10.98 0.35 13.28
CA VAL A 210 12.35 0.29 13.77
C VAL A 210 13.15 -0.56 12.80
N THR A 211 13.91 0.10 11.95
CA THR A 211 14.78 -0.57 10.98
C THR A 211 15.98 -1.22 11.67
N LEU A 212 16.24 -2.48 11.34
CA LEU A 212 17.43 -3.23 11.76
C LEU A 212 18.56 -3.12 10.74
N MET A 213 18.28 -2.54 9.57
CA MET A 213 19.26 -2.31 8.50
C MET A 213 19.84 -0.90 8.61
N ASN A 214 21.15 -0.78 8.68
CA ASN A 214 21.87 0.49 8.64
C ASN A 214 22.32 0.78 7.18
N PRO A 215 22.05 1.95 6.57
CA PRO A 215 21.78 3.26 7.18
C PRO A 215 20.31 3.73 7.06
N MET A 216 19.35 2.87 6.84
CA MET A 216 17.94 3.27 6.76
C MET A 216 17.46 3.78 8.12
N GLY A 217 16.83 4.95 8.16
CA GLY A 217 16.26 5.52 9.37
C GLY A 217 14.91 4.90 9.71
N ASN A 218 14.45 5.10 10.97
CA ASN A 218 13.12 4.72 11.40
C ASN A 218 12.04 5.53 10.67
N SER A 219 10.85 4.97 10.50
CA SER A 219 9.69 5.67 9.93
C SER A 219 8.50 5.71 10.89
N PHE A 220 7.58 6.62 10.61
CA PHE A 220 6.37 6.80 11.38
C PHE A 220 5.19 6.95 10.43
N GLU A 221 4.08 6.28 10.75
CA GLU A 221 2.86 6.32 9.95
C GLU A 221 1.66 6.66 10.84
N VAL A 222 0.70 7.37 10.28
CA VAL A 222 -0.60 7.67 10.91
C VAL A 222 -1.70 7.35 9.92
N ILE A 223 -2.75 6.72 10.42
CA ILE A 223 -3.97 6.45 9.66
C ILE A 223 -5.18 7.00 10.38
N LEU A 224 -6.09 7.58 9.63
CA LEU A 224 -7.42 7.98 10.08
C LEU A 224 -8.45 7.31 9.17
N GLU A 225 -9.40 6.60 9.75
CA GLU A 225 -10.51 5.94 9.05
C GLU A 225 -11.82 6.56 9.50
N TYR A 226 -12.69 6.88 8.55
CA TYR A 226 -14.03 7.35 8.80
C TYR A 226 -15.05 6.50 8.02
N ASN A 227 -16.04 5.95 8.72
CA ASN A 227 -17.18 5.21 8.18
C ASN A 227 -18.41 6.13 8.15
N PHE A 228 -19.13 6.16 7.04
CA PHE A 228 -20.30 7.04 6.83
C PHE A 228 -21.53 6.22 6.36
#